data_0c74dece09ccf9dc3e421a105cb45c0a
#
_entry.id   0c74dece09ccf9dc3e421a105cb45c0a
#
_cell.length_a   1.000
_cell.length_b   1.000
_cell.length_c   1.000
_cell.angle_alpha   90.00
_cell.angle_beta   90.00
_cell.angle_gamma   90.00
#
_symmetry.space_group_name_H-M   'P 1'
#
loop_
_entity.id
_entity.type
_entity.pdbx_description
1 polymer ?
#
loop_
_entity_poly.entity_id
_entity_poly.type
_entity_poly.pdbx_seq_one_letter_code
_entity_poly.pdbx_strand_id
1 'polypeptide(L)'
;MEPKNKTIKIALFEPDIPQNTGSILRLIACFGLQLDIIGPCGFLLSEKKMRRSGMDYIDTAYFRLHESWDAFQEDRLKFSSRLILATTSGTQSYNSFKFERGDIILFGRESAGVPEYVHEAVNERLTIPMIKGPRSINLSSSVAMVAGEMIRQLKSR
;
A
#
# COMPACT_ATOMS: atom_id res chain seq x y z
N MET A 1 4.36 -8.06 16.04
CA MET A 1 4.11 -6.78 16.78
C MET A 1 2.83 -6.16 16.22
N GLU A 2 1.93 -5.75 17.08
CA GLU A 2 0.73 -5.04 16.60
C GLU A 2 1.06 -3.62 16.16
N PRO A 3 0.41 -3.11 15.11
CA PRO A 3 0.64 -1.75 14.66
C PRO A 3 0.15 -0.75 15.72
N LYS A 4 0.97 0.23 16.00
CA LYS A 4 0.61 1.32 16.93
C LYS A 4 -0.52 2.19 16.37
N ASN A 5 -0.61 2.26 15.07
CA ASN A 5 -1.63 3.03 14.36
C ASN A 5 -2.49 2.10 13.51
N LYS A 6 -3.43 1.42 14.15
CA LYS A 6 -4.35 0.46 13.50
C LYS A 6 -5.27 1.09 12.46
N THR A 7 -5.27 2.41 12.36
CA THR A 7 -6.17 3.14 11.48
C THR A 7 -5.60 3.42 10.09
N ILE A 8 -4.29 3.25 9.91
CA ILE A 8 -3.61 3.50 8.64
C ILE A 8 -3.07 2.20 8.07
N LYS A 9 -3.63 1.81 6.95
CA LYS A 9 -3.30 0.55 6.28
C LYS A 9 -2.87 0.81 4.84
N ILE A 10 -1.77 0.19 4.44
CA ILE A 10 -1.24 0.23 3.09
C ILE A 10 -1.33 -1.18 2.50
N ALA A 11 -1.70 -1.29 1.23
CA ALA A 11 -1.69 -2.55 0.51
C ALA A 11 -0.89 -2.41 -0.78
N LEU A 12 -0.11 -3.43 -1.12
CA LEU A 12 0.67 -3.51 -2.35
C LEU A 12 0.14 -4.65 -3.20
N PHE A 13 -0.28 -4.33 -4.43
CA PHE A 13 -0.77 -5.31 -5.38
C PHE A 13 0.40 -5.91 -6.17
N GLU A 14 0.69 -7.18 -5.95
CA GLU A 14 1.70 -7.96 -6.68
C GLU A 14 3.01 -7.18 -6.93
N PRO A 15 3.67 -6.64 -5.88
CA PRO A 15 4.88 -5.85 -6.08
C PRO A 15 5.97 -6.70 -6.75
N ASP A 16 6.73 -6.09 -7.66
CA ASP A 16 7.72 -6.81 -8.46
C ASP A 16 9.17 -6.33 -8.25
N ILE A 17 9.38 -5.28 -7.46
CA ILE A 17 10.72 -4.77 -7.14
C ILE A 17 11.01 -4.91 -5.63
N PRO A 18 11.89 -5.85 -5.23
CA PRO A 18 12.16 -6.12 -3.81
C PRO A 18 12.66 -4.91 -3.02
N GLN A 19 13.46 -4.05 -3.64
CA GLN A 19 14.02 -2.85 -3.02
C GLN A 19 12.92 -1.88 -2.59
N ASN A 20 11.87 -1.72 -3.41
CA ASN A 20 10.74 -0.87 -3.06
C ASN A 20 9.96 -1.45 -1.88
N THR A 21 9.72 -2.74 -1.87
CA THR A 21 9.05 -3.41 -0.74
C THR A 21 9.88 -3.29 0.54
N GLY A 22 11.19 -3.42 0.45
CA GLY A 22 12.10 -3.21 1.59
C GLY A 22 12.01 -1.79 2.15
N SER A 23 12.03 -0.78 1.30
CA SER A 23 11.87 0.63 1.71
C SER A 23 10.50 0.89 2.34
N ILE A 24 9.46 0.27 1.82
CA ILE A 24 8.10 0.39 2.36
C ILE A 24 8.00 -0.28 3.74
N LEU A 25 8.59 -1.47 3.91
CA LEU A 25 8.66 -2.13 5.21
C LEU A 25 9.32 -1.25 6.27
N ARG A 26 10.39 -0.55 5.89
CA ARG A 26 11.05 0.43 6.77
C ARG A 26 10.10 1.54 7.18
N LEU A 27 9.38 2.11 6.21
CA LEU A 27 8.38 3.15 6.47
C LEU A 27 7.28 2.65 7.43
N ILE A 28 6.76 1.45 7.18
CA ILE A 28 5.75 0.81 8.04
C ILE A 28 6.26 0.66 9.46
N ALA A 29 7.49 0.17 9.64
CA ALA A 29 8.12 0.01 10.95
C ALA A 29 8.29 1.35 11.66
N CYS A 30 8.79 2.37 10.97
CA CYS A 30 9.06 3.68 11.55
C CYS A 30 7.79 4.41 12.02
N PHE A 31 6.69 4.23 11.32
CA PHE A 31 5.43 4.94 11.63
C PHE A 31 4.39 4.06 12.31
N GLY A 32 4.69 2.78 12.53
CA GLY A 32 3.79 1.84 13.20
C GLY A 32 2.50 1.60 12.41
N LEU A 33 2.60 1.52 11.08
CA LEU A 33 1.47 1.27 10.19
C LEU A 33 1.26 -0.22 9.97
N GLN A 34 0.21 -0.57 9.23
CA GLN A 34 -0.05 -1.94 8.77
C GLN A 34 0.18 -2.04 7.26
N LEU A 35 0.83 -3.12 6.83
CA LEU A 35 1.06 -3.41 5.41
C LEU A 35 0.42 -4.75 5.04
N ASP A 36 -0.35 -4.76 3.96
CA ASP A 36 -0.82 -5.97 3.29
C ASP A 36 -0.08 -6.12 1.96
N ILE A 37 0.54 -7.27 1.74
CA ILE A 37 1.23 -7.59 0.49
C ILE A 37 0.41 -8.66 -0.21
N ILE A 38 -0.05 -8.36 -1.42
CA ILE A 38 -0.93 -9.23 -2.20
C ILE A 38 -0.10 -9.93 -3.27
N GLY A 39 -0.01 -11.26 -3.19
CA GLY A 39 0.68 -12.06 -4.18
C GLY A 39 -0.23 -12.47 -5.34
N PRO A 40 0.35 -13.13 -6.35
CA PRO A 40 1.76 -13.51 -6.48
C PRO A 40 2.67 -12.32 -6.78
N CYS A 41 3.91 -12.36 -6.29
CA CYS A 41 4.87 -11.27 -6.49
C CYS A 41 5.99 -11.67 -7.47
N GLY A 42 6.62 -10.66 -8.07
CA GLY A 42 7.78 -10.85 -8.93
C GLY A 42 9.05 -11.30 -8.19
N PHE A 43 8.98 -11.44 -6.87
CA PHE A 43 10.04 -11.94 -6.01
C PHE A 43 9.47 -12.86 -4.92
N LEU A 44 10.34 -13.47 -4.11
CA LEU A 44 9.93 -14.49 -3.15
C LEU A 44 9.33 -13.92 -1.88
N LEU A 45 8.08 -14.28 -1.60
CA LEU A 45 7.27 -13.77 -0.48
C LEU A 45 7.29 -14.65 0.77
N SER A 46 8.26 -15.50 0.99
CA SER A 46 8.39 -16.11 2.29
C SER A 46 9.19 -15.19 3.21
N GLU A 47 8.83 -15.14 4.47
CA GLU A 47 9.57 -14.36 5.47
C GLU A 47 11.07 -14.68 5.45
N LYS A 48 11.43 -15.96 5.36
CA LYS A 48 12.81 -16.43 5.24
C LYS A 48 13.54 -15.86 4.03
N LYS A 49 12.85 -15.79 2.88
CA LYS A 49 13.44 -15.30 1.63
C LYS A 49 13.51 -13.77 1.62
N MET A 50 12.56 -13.10 2.22
CA MET A 50 12.60 -11.65 2.41
C MET A 50 13.79 -11.25 3.29
N ARG A 51 14.07 -11.98 4.36
CA ARG A 51 15.27 -11.77 5.20
C ARG A 51 16.56 -11.93 4.39
N ARG A 52 16.64 -12.92 3.51
CA ARG A 52 17.80 -13.14 2.64
C ARG A 52 18.00 -12.01 1.63
N SER A 53 16.95 -11.32 1.25
CA SER A 53 17.00 -10.18 0.34
C SER A 53 17.42 -8.87 1.01
N GLY A 54 17.82 -8.91 2.29
CA GLY A 54 18.25 -7.73 3.02
C GLY A 54 17.11 -6.83 3.50
N MET A 55 15.91 -7.38 3.63
CA MET A 55 14.77 -6.64 4.18
C MET A 55 14.82 -6.67 5.70
N ASP A 56 15.67 -5.81 6.29
CA ASP A 56 16.01 -5.81 7.71
C ASP A 56 14.86 -5.46 8.65
N TYR A 57 13.78 -4.87 8.12
CA TYR A 57 12.65 -4.40 8.92
C TYR A 57 11.51 -5.41 9.05
N ILE A 58 11.70 -6.64 8.58
CA ILE A 58 10.70 -7.72 8.69
C ILE A 58 10.30 -7.96 10.15
N ASP A 59 11.26 -7.94 11.08
CA ASP A 59 10.99 -8.22 12.48
C ASP A 59 10.26 -7.11 13.22
N THR A 60 10.31 -5.90 12.71
CA THR A 60 9.76 -4.70 13.35
C THR A 60 8.53 -4.13 12.64
N ALA A 61 8.35 -4.45 11.37
CA ALA A 61 7.20 -4.03 10.60
C ALA A 61 6.00 -4.98 10.83
N TYR A 62 4.82 -4.41 10.97
CA TYR A 62 3.60 -5.20 10.99
C TYR A 62 3.10 -5.38 9.56
N PHE A 63 3.22 -6.59 9.02
CA PHE A 63 2.75 -6.89 7.66
C PHE A 63 2.07 -8.25 7.59
N ARG A 64 1.22 -8.42 6.60
CA ARG A 64 0.54 -9.67 6.29
C ARG A 64 0.73 -10.00 4.82
N LEU A 65 0.93 -11.29 4.54
CA LEU A 65 1.05 -11.82 3.17
C LEU A 65 -0.28 -12.48 2.79
N HIS A 66 -0.81 -12.10 1.63
CA HIS A 66 -1.99 -12.71 1.03
C HIS A 66 -1.57 -13.45 -0.23
N GLU A 67 -2.00 -14.70 -0.39
CA GLU A 67 -1.64 -15.53 -1.54
C GLU A 67 -2.17 -14.97 -2.86
N SER A 68 -3.29 -14.26 -2.81
CA SER A 68 -4.00 -13.76 -3.99
C SER A 68 -4.84 -12.53 -3.67
N TRP A 69 -5.26 -11.85 -4.73
CA TRP A 69 -6.25 -10.78 -4.63
C TRP A 69 -7.54 -11.25 -3.95
N ASP A 70 -8.03 -12.44 -4.32
CA ASP A 70 -9.27 -12.98 -3.73
C ASP A 70 -9.14 -13.21 -2.23
N ALA A 71 -8.00 -13.75 -1.79
CA ALA A 71 -7.73 -13.93 -0.36
C ALA A 71 -7.68 -12.59 0.40
N PHE A 72 -7.07 -11.57 -0.19
CA PHE A 72 -7.05 -10.22 0.36
C PHE A 72 -8.46 -9.62 0.46
N GLN A 73 -9.26 -9.74 -0.60
CA GLN A 73 -10.62 -9.22 -0.64
C GLN A 73 -11.52 -9.89 0.40
N GLU A 74 -11.40 -11.20 0.54
CA GLU A 74 -12.17 -11.94 1.54
C GLU A 74 -11.86 -11.44 2.96
N ASP A 75 -10.59 -11.24 3.27
CA ASP A 75 -10.16 -10.72 4.57
C ASP A 75 -10.64 -9.27 4.78
N ARG A 76 -10.44 -8.43 3.79
CA ARG A 76 -10.85 -7.01 3.84
C ARG A 76 -12.35 -6.85 4.10
N LEU A 77 -13.17 -7.62 3.40
CA LEU A 77 -14.63 -7.51 3.47
C LEU A 77 -15.19 -7.90 4.85
N LYS A 78 -14.48 -8.73 5.60
CA LYS A 78 -14.86 -9.05 6.99
C LYS A 78 -14.89 -7.81 7.89
N PHE A 79 -14.07 -6.81 7.58
CA PHE A 79 -13.95 -5.58 8.36
C PHE A 79 -14.64 -4.39 7.69
N SER A 80 -15.28 -4.58 6.55
CA SER A 80 -15.94 -3.54 5.77
C SER A 80 -15.04 -2.32 5.49
N SER A 81 -13.74 -2.55 5.32
CA SER A 81 -12.77 -1.49 5.07
C SER A 81 -12.93 -0.91 3.67
N ARG A 82 -12.94 0.41 3.58
CA ARG A 82 -12.94 1.12 2.31
C ARG A 82 -11.57 0.96 1.64
N LEU A 83 -11.56 0.60 0.37
CA LEU A 83 -10.35 0.40 -0.42
C LEU A 83 -10.18 1.54 -1.42
N ILE A 84 -9.04 2.23 -1.36
CA ILE A 84 -8.74 3.39 -2.17
C ILE A 84 -7.50 3.09 -3.01
N LEU A 85 -7.63 3.20 -4.32
CA LEU A 85 -6.52 2.98 -5.25
C LEU A 85 -5.76 4.28 -5.50
N ALA A 86 -4.47 4.29 -5.23
CA ALA A 86 -3.56 5.34 -5.68
C ALA A 86 -3.13 5.00 -7.11
N THR A 87 -3.50 5.84 -8.06
CA THR A 87 -3.27 5.60 -9.49
C THR A 87 -3.00 6.90 -10.23
N THR A 88 -2.22 6.82 -11.31
CA THR A 88 -1.96 7.97 -12.17
C THR A 88 -3.19 8.43 -12.93
N SER A 89 -4.21 7.57 -13.07
CA SER A 89 -5.48 7.89 -13.70
C SER A 89 -6.56 8.39 -12.74
N GLY A 90 -6.23 8.58 -11.48
CA GLY A 90 -7.14 9.14 -10.49
C GLY A 90 -7.44 10.61 -10.77
N THR A 91 -8.66 11.04 -10.44
CA THR A 91 -9.10 12.43 -10.68
C THR A 91 -8.99 13.32 -9.45
N GLN A 92 -8.96 12.73 -8.26
CA GLN A 92 -8.86 13.46 -7.01
C GLN A 92 -7.45 13.42 -6.46
N SER A 93 -6.90 14.57 -6.11
CA SER A 93 -5.57 14.65 -5.51
C SER A 93 -5.56 14.05 -4.10
N TYR A 94 -4.48 13.34 -3.77
CA TYR A 94 -4.31 12.71 -2.46
C TYR A 94 -4.36 13.71 -1.29
N ASN A 95 -3.93 14.95 -1.50
CA ASN A 95 -3.92 15.96 -0.45
C ASN A 95 -5.26 16.66 -0.23
N SER A 96 -6.19 16.51 -1.15
CA SER A 96 -7.58 16.97 -1.00
C SER A 96 -8.54 15.81 -0.68
N PHE A 97 -8.07 14.57 -0.76
CA PHE A 97 -8.87 13.38 -0.44
C PHE A 97 -9.11 13.32 1.06
N LYS A 98 -10.35 13.04 1.46
CA LYS A 98 -10.70 12.90 2.88
C LYS A 98 -10.57 11.44 3.32
N PHE A 99 -9.51 11.15 4.04
CA PHE A 99 -9.27 9.82 4.59
C PHE A 99 -10.12 9.57 5.83
N GLU A 100 -10.48 8.30 6.01
CA GLU A 100 -11.25 7.82 7.15
C GLU A 100 -10.49 6.72 7.88
N ARG A 101 -10.79 6.53 9.16
CA ARG A 101 -10.18 5.45 9.94
C ARG A 101 -10.60 4.11 9.36
N GLY A 102 -9.61 3.22 9.17
CA GLY A 102 -9.84 1.93 8.57
C GLY A 102 -9.65 1.87 7.06
N ASP A 103 -9.44 3.00 6.39
CA ASP A 103 -9.12 3.03 4.97
C ASP A 103 -7.86 2.21 4.67
N ILE A 104 -7.90 1.51 3.55
CA ILE A 104 -6.74 0.82 3.00
C ILE A 104 -6.37 1.51 1.69
N ILE A 105 -5.13 1.99 1.60
CA ILE A 105 -4.62 2.58 0.35
C ILE A 105 -3.86 1.52 -0.41
N LEU A 106 -4.37 1.20 -1.60
CA LEU A 106 -3.79 0.21 -2.50
C LEU A 106 -2.89 0.88 -3.53
N PHE A 107 -1.69 0.34 -3.68
CA PHE A 107 -0.73 0.74 -4.72
C PHE A 107 -0.53 -0.41 -5.70
N GLY A 108 -0.50 -0.09 -6.98
CA GLY A 108 -0.25 -1.07 -8.03
C GLY A 108 1.22 -1.46 -8.14
N ARG A 109 1.48 -2.53 -8.90
CA ARG A 109 2.84 -2.98 -9.16
C ARG A 109 3.62 -1.95 -9.98
N GLU A 110 4.92 -1.93 -9.80
CA GLU A 110 5.80 -0.94 -10.40
C GLU A 110 5.77 -1.01 -11.94
N SER A 111 5.72 -2.22 -12.49
CA SER A 111 5.80 -2.44 -13.93
C SER A 111 4.49 -2.19 -14.70
N ALA A 112 3.33 -2.37 -14.05
CA ALA A 112 2.05 -2.46 -14.78
C ALA A 112 0.83 -1.89 -14.04
N GLY A 113 1.00 -1.31 -12.86
CA GLY A 113 -0.13 -0.86 -12.03
C GLY A 113 -1.03 -2.01 -11.60
N VAL A 114 -2.33 -1.87 -11.77
CA VAL A 114 -3.31 -2.91 -11.43
C VAL A 114 -4.19 -3.26 -12.64
N PRO A 115 -4.66 -4.51 -12.74
CA PRO A 115 -5.59 -4.90 -13.80
C PRO A 115 -6.98 -4.30 -13.62
N GLU A 116 -7.80 -4.35 -14.67
CA GLU A 116 -9.13 -3.75 -14.68
C GLU A 116 -10.03 -4.27 -13.56
N TYR A 117 -9.97 -5.56 -13.24
CA TYR A 117 -10.82 -6.11 -12.18
C TYR A 117 -10.53 -5.51 -10.79
N VAL A 118 -9.30 -5.02 -10.57
CA VAL A 118 -8.95 -4.29 -9.34
C VAL A 118 -9.52 -2.87 -9.39
N HIS A 119 -9.41 -2.18 -10.53
CA HIS A 119 -10.03 -0.87 -10.72
C HIS A 119 -11.54 -0.90 -10.44
N GLU A 120 -12.22 -1.94 -10.89
CA GLU A 120 -13.66 -2.10 -10.68
C GLU A 120 -14.03 -2.40 -9.21
N ALA A 121 -13.12 -3.01 -8.46
CA ALA A 121 -13.38 -3.45 -7.10
C ALA A 121 -13.10 -2.38 -6.03
N VAL A 122 -12.36 -1.32 -6.35
CA VAL A 122 -12.03 -0.29 -5.37
C VAL A 122 -13.21 0.67 -5.13
N ASN A 123 -13.31 1.20 -3.92
CA ASN A 123 -14.35 2.14 -3.57
C ASN A 123 -14.07 3.54 -4.10
N GLU A 124 -12.81 3.97 -4.06
CA GLU A 124 -12.38 5.31 -4.44
C GLU A 124 -11.02 5.25 -5.15
N ARG A 125 -10.68 6.32 -5.86
CA ARG A 125 -9.38 6.51 -6.50
C ARG A 125 -8.82 7.87 -6.13
N LEU A 126 -7.50 7.93 -5.98
CA LEU A 126 -6.77 9.19 -5.81
C LEU A 126 -5.52 9.19 -6.66
N THR A 127 -4.95 10.35 -6.86
CA THR A 127 -3.71 10.53 -7.61
C THR A 127 -2.76 11.46 -6.88
N ILE A 128 -1.47 11.31 -7.15
CA ILE A 128 -0.46 12.29 -6.78
C ILE A 128 -0.30 13.20 -8.00
N PRO A 129 -0.65 14.51 -7.89
CA PRO A 129 -0.54 15.41 -9.02
C PRO A 129 0.89 15.54 -9.53
N MET A 130 1.07 15.42 -10.83
CA MET A 130 2.36 15.55 -11.50
C MET A 130 2.23 16.48 -12.71
N ILE A 131 3.34 17.06 -13.16
CA ILE A 131 3.37 17.78 -14.42
C ILE A 131 3.07 16.81 -15.56
N LYS A 132 2.56 17.34 -16.67
CA LYS A 132 2.21 16.53 -17.85
C LYS A 132 3.40 15.68 -18.33
N GLY A 133 3.13 14.39 -18.56
CA GLY A 133 4.10 13.44 -19.09
C GLY A 133 3.73 12.01 -18.69
N PRO A 134 4.26 11.00 -19.40
CA PRO A 134 3.92 9.60 -19.18
C PRO A 134 4.76 9.00 -18.02
N ARG A 135 4.90 9.70 -16.91
CA ARG A 135 5.78 9.27 -15.82
C ARG A 135 5.01 8.97 -14.54
N SER A 136 5.55 8.02 -13.78
CA SER A 136 5.16 7.74 -12.42
C SER A 136 6.39 7.95 -11.52
N ILE A 137 6.15 8.27 -10.27
CA ILE A 137 7.22 8.36 -9.27
C ILE A 137 7.46 6.98 -8.65
N ASN A 138 8.63 6.81 -8.06
CA ASN A 138 8.99 5.58 -7.36
C ASN A 138 7.89 5.15 -6.39
N LEU A 139 7.60 3.86 -6.31
CA LEU A 139 6.53 3.31 -5.49
C LEU A 139 6.70 3.67 -4.01
N SER A 140 7.89 3.50 -3.45
CA SER A 140 8.11 3.80 -2.03
C SER A 140 7.96 5.29 -1.72
N SER A 141 8.32 6.15 -2.66
CA SER A 141 8.08 7.60 -2.56
C SER A 141 6.59 7.92 -2.56
N SER A 142 5.83 7.28 -3.46
CA SER A 142 4.36 7.44 -3.51
C SER A 142 3.70 7.01 -2.21
N VAL A 143 4.11 5.86 -1.67
CA VAL A 143 3.60 5.36 -0.39
C VAL A 143 3.91 6.34 0.74
N ALA A 144 5.15 6.87 0.80
CA ALA A 144 5.55 7.82 1.82
C ALA A 144 4.71 9.11 1.77
N MET A 145 4.47 9.65 0.58
CA MET A 145 3.66 10.86 0.41
C MET A 145 2.22 10.65 0.89
N VAL A 146 1.57 9.59 0.43
CA VAL A 146 0.17 9.31 0.79
C VAL A 146 0.05 8.94 2.26
N ALA A 147 0.93 8.10 2.78
CA ALA A 147 0.94 7.74 4.21
C ALA A 147 1.16 8.96 5.10
N GLY A 148 2.05 9.87 4.71
CA GLY A 148 2.28 11.12 5.43
C GLY A 148 1.03 11.98 5.52
N GLU A 149 0.28 12.11 4.43
CA GLU A 149 -0.99 12.85 4.42
C GLU A 149 -2.07 12.16 5.26
N MET A 150 -2.17 10.84 5.19
CA MET A 150 -3.10 10.10 6.05
C MET A 150 -2.79 10.31 7.53
N ILE A 151 -1.52 10.25 7.91
CA ILE A 151 -1.06 10.51 9.28
C ILE A 151 -1.47 11.91 9.71
N ARG A 152 -1.24 12.90 8.88
CA ARG A 152 -1.60 14.29 9.17
C ARG A 152 -3.10 14.42 9.42
N GLN A 153 -3.93 13.86 8.56
CA GLN A 153 -5.39 13.95 8.68
C GLN A 153 -5.92 13.18 9.89
N LEU A 154 -5.45 11.96 10.12
CA LEU A 154 -6.06 11.06 11.11
C LEU A 154 -5.52 11.25 12.52
N LYS A 155 -4.32 11.80 12.70
CA LYS A 155 -3.79 12.16 14.01
C LYS A 155 -4.43 13.42 14.60
N SER A 156 -4.91 14.30 13.74
CA SER A 156 -5.51 15.58 14.13
C SER A 156 -6.97 15.44 14.57
N ARG A 157 -7.51 14.22 14.61
CA ARG A 157 -8.93 13.96 14.90
C ARG A 157 -9.13 13.09 16.11
#